data_023cd45a0c19bbae904c1e5205bf3066
#
_entry.id   023cd45a0c19bbae904c1e5205bf3066
#
_cell.length_a   1.000
_cell.length_b   1.000
_cell.length_c   1.000
_cell.angle_alpha   90.00
_cell.angle_beta   90.00
_cell.angle_gamma   90.00
#
_symmetry.space_group_name_H-M   'P 1'
#
loop_
_entity.id
_entity.type
_entity.pdbx_description
1 polymer ?
#
loop_
_entity_poly.entity_id
_entity_poly.type
_entity_poly.pdbx_seq_one_letter_code
_entity_poly.pdbx_strand_id
1 'polypeptide(L)'
;MNRKYYFIDKFETNNINNQSQQTSIIYRNYSSKIENENLILKIKAHCKKKGIKFYLSNNIKLAMKLNLDGAYIPSFNKSTKHLAYTYRKKFEIIGSAHNLKEIRIKEKQKVIGIFLSSL
;
A
#
# COMPACT_ATOMS: atom_id res chain seq x y z
N MET A 1 15.61 11.64 2.49
CA MET A 1 14.30 12.20 2.12
C MET A 1 13.19 11.45 2.85
N ASN A 2 12.37 12.16 3.59
CA ASN A 2 11.31 11.53 4.38
C ASN A 2 10.10 11.25 3.51
N ARG A 3 9.73 9.97 3.40
CA ARG A 3 8.51 9.55 2.72
C ARG A 3 7.37 9.57 3.73
N LYS A 4 6.23 10.12 3.34
CA LYS A 4 5.03 10.16 4.16
C LYS A 4 3.97 9.28 3.54
N TYR A 5 3.11 8.72 4.38
CA TYR A 5 2.04 7.83 3.94
C TYR A 5 0.74 8.24 4.61
N TYR A 6 -0.33 8.21 3.82
CA TYR A 6 -1.65 8.59 4.30
C TYR A 6 -2.65 7.47 3.95
N PHE A 7 -3.32 6.95 4.96
CA PHE A 7 -4.28 5.86 4.77
C PHE A 7 -5.67 6.43 4.47
N ILE A 8 -6.33 5.85 3.46
CA ILE A 8 -7.71 6.18 3.13
C ILE A 8 -8.53 4.90 3.02
N ASP A 9 -9.82 4.98 3.31
CA ASP A 9 -10.75 3.86 3.18
C ASP A 9 -11.90 4.17 2.22
N LYS A 10 -11.91 5.36 1.65
CA LYS A 10 -12.89 5.81 0.67
C LYS A 10 -12.27 6.84 -0.25
N PHE A 11 -12.96 7.15 -1.34
CA PHE A 11 -12.47 8.15 -2.29
C PHE A 11 -13.06 9.52 -1.97
N GLU A 12 -12.23 10.39 -1.41
CA GLU A 12 -12.54 11.79 -1.20
C GLU A 12 -11.39 12.62 -1.79
N THR A 13 -11.68 13.35 -2.86
CA THR A 13 -10.64 14.09 -3.58
C THR A 13 -9.89 15.08 -2.71
N ASN A 14 -10.61 15.74 -1.76
CA ASN A 14 -9.98 16.70 -0.86
C ASN A 14 -8.88 16.06 0.00
N ASN A 15 -9.08 14.83 0.46
CA ASN A 15 -8.10 14.15 1.27
C ASN A 15 -6.80 13.91 0.50
N ILE A 16 -6.91 13.63 -0.79
CA ILE A 16 -5.74 13.42 -1.64
C ILE A 16 -5.14 14.76 -2.06
N ASN A 17 -5.98 15.72 -2.43
CA ASN A 17 -5.51 17.03 -2.89
C ASN A 17 -4.75 17.81 -1.81
N ASN A 18 -5.05 17.55 -0.54
CA ASN A 18 -4.39 18.23 0.57
C ASN A 18 -3.03 17.64 0.89
N GLN A 19 -2.66 16.50 0.27
CA GLN A 19 -1.37 15.88 0.51
C GLN A 19 -0.32 16.43 -0.44
N SER A 20 0.93 16.50 0.04
CA SER A 20 2.06 16.86 -0.82
C SER A 20 2.37 15.70 -1.79
N GLN A 21 3.09 15.99 -2.85
CA GLN A 21 3.53 14.95 -3.80
C GLN A 21 4.47 13.93 -3.14
N GLN A 22 5.06 14.26 -2.00
CA GLN A 22 5.93 13.35 -1.23
C GLN A 22 5.13 12.38 -0.37
N THR A 23 3.83 12.61 -0.22
CA THR A 23 2.95 11.72 0.54
C THR A 23 2.38 10.67 -0.40
N SER A 24 2.56 9.40 -0.04
CA SER A 24 1.97 8.29 -0.77
C SER A 24 0.63 7.92 -0.14
N ILE A 25 -0.31 7.49 -0.97
CA ILE A 25 -1.64 7.11 -0.51
C ILE A 25 -1.71 5.59 -0.39
N ILE A 26 -2.24 5.11 0.72
CA ILE A 26 -2.51 3.68 0.93
C ILE A 26 -4.02 3.51 1.11
N TYR A 27 -4.63 2.76 0.20
CA TYR A 27 -6.06 2.42 0.33
C TYR A 27 -6.21 1.16 1.18
N ARG A 28 -6.99 1.26 2.23
CA ARG A 28 -7.20 0.20 3.20
C ARG A 28 -8.68 0.13 3.57
N ASN A 29 -9.34 -0.96 3.20
CA ASN A 29 -10.72 -1.19 3.58
C ASN A 29 -10.92 -2.67 3.94
N TYR A 30 -10.86 -2.97 5.23
CA TYR A 30 -11.01 -4.34 5.72
C TYR A 30 -12.45 -4.70 6.04
N SER A 31 -13.37 -3.75 5.96
CA SER A 31 -14.79 -3.99 6.22
C SER A 31 -15.50 -4.66 5.04
N SER A 32 -14.92 -4.61 3.86
CA SER A 32 -15.46 -5.23 2.65
C SER A 32 -14.74 -6.53 2.35
N LYS A 33 -15.47 -7.61 2.08
CA LYS A 33 -14.88 -8.89 1.70
C LYS A 33 -14.41 -8.91 0.25
N ILE A 34 -15.00 -8.05 -0.59
CA ILE A 34 -14.67 -7.97 -2.01
C ILE A 34 -14.13 -6.58 -2.29
N GLU A 35 -12.95 -6.51 -2.90
CA GLU A 35 -12.36 -5.24 -3.28
C GLU A 35 -13.17 -4.59 -4.39
N ASN A 36 -13.40 -3.29 -4.26
CA ASN A 36 -14.09 -2.51 -5.27
C ASN A 36 -13.06 -1.99 -6.29
N GLU A 37 -12.87 -2.74 -7.37
CA GLU A 37 -11.86 -2.41 -8.38
C GLU A 37 -12.12 -1.06 -9.03
N ASN A 38 -13.39 -0.72 -9.29
CA ASN A 38 -13.72 0.56 -9.89
C ASN A 38 -13.32 1.74 -9.01
N LEU A 39 -13.55 1.61 -7.70
CA LEU A 39 -13.13 2.62 -6.74
C LEU A 39 -11.61 2.75 -6.71
N ILE A 40 -10.91 1.64 -6.68
CA ILE A 40 -9.45 1.62 -6.66
C ILE A 40 -8.89 2.29 -7.90
N LEU A 41 -9.48 2.02 -9.08
CA LEU A 41 -9.03 2.64 -10.32
C LEU A 41 -9.30 4.14 -10.34
N LYS A 42 -10.39 4.62 -9.73
CA LYS A 42 -10.66 6.04 -9.60
C LYS A 42 -9.60 6.72 -8.73
N ILE A 43 -9.23 6.09 -7.62
CA ILE A 43 -8.18 6.61 -6.75
C ILE A 43 -6.84 6.63 -7.49
N LYS A 44 -6.54 5.56 -8.21
CA LYS A 44 -5.31 5.46 -9.02
C LYS A 44 -5.21 6.62 -10.01
N ALA A 45 -6.27 6.85 -10.77
CA ALA A 45 -6.29 7.92 -11.78
C ALA A 45 -6.06 9.28 -11.15
N HIS A 46 -6.69 9.53 -10.01
CA HIS A 46 -6.55 10.80 -9.30
C HIS A 46 -5.14 10.99 -8.75
N CYS A 47 -4.57 9.96 -8.14
CA CYS A 47 -3.20 10.00 -7.63
C CYS A 47 -2.19 10.22 -8.76
N LYS A 48 -2.37 9.54 -9.88
CA LYS A 48 -1.50 9.71 -11.04
C LYS A 48 -1.53 11.14 -11.55
N LYS A 49 -2.72 11.74 -11.61
CA LYS A 49 -2.88 13.12 -12.05
C LYS A 49 -2.13 14.09 -11.13
N LYS A 50 -2.07 13.78 -9.83
CA LYS A 50 -1.38 14.60 -8.83
C LYS A 50 0.10 14.26 -8.68
N GLY A 51 0.59 13.21 -9.33
CA GLY A 51 1.96 12.76 -9.16
C GLY A 51 2.23 12.09 -7.81
N ILE A 52 1.22 11.46 -7.23
CA ILE A 52 1.29 10.81 -5.92
C ILE A 52 1.30 9.31 -6.13
N LYS A 53 2.19 8.60 -5.41
CA LYS A 53 2.22 7.13 -5.43
C LYS A 53 1.03 6.55 -4.69
N PHE A 54 0.51 5.45 -5.20
CA PHE A 54 -0.67 4.79 -4.65
C PHE A 54 -0.42 3.31 -4.41
N TYR A 55 -0.73 2.86 -3.21
CA TYR A 55 -0.53 1.47 -2.75
C TYR A 55 -1.86 0.89 -2.29
N LEU A 56 -2.07 -0.40 -2.56
CA LEU A 56 -3.23 -1.13 -2.06
C LEU A 56 -2.81 -1.98 -0.85
N SER A 57 -3.61 -1.93 0.21
CA SER A 57 -3.33 -2.72 1.40
C SER A 57 -3.74 -4.17 1.22
N ASN A 58 -2.82 -5.08 1.57
CA ASN A 58 -3.06 -6.50 1.80
C ASN A 58 -3.32 -7.37 0.55
N ASN A 59 -3.82 -6.83 -0.53
CA ASN A 59 -4.11 -7.63 -1.74
C ASN A 59 -3.06 -7.35 -2.82
N ILE A 60 -1.94 -8.06 -2.73
CA ILE A 60 -0.79 -7.82 -3.60
C ILE A 60 -1.12 -8.20 -5.05
N LYS A 61 -1.83 -9.30 -5.25
CA LYS A 61 -2.24 -9.72 -6.60
C LYS A 61 -3.07 -8.65 -7.30
N LEU A 62 -4.04 -8.08 -6.59
CA LEU A 62 -4.89 -7.05 -7.17
C LEU A 62 -4.10 -5.78 -7.46
N ALA A 63 -3.19 -5.40 -6.57
CA ALA A 63 -2.33 -4.24 -6.79
C ALA A 63 -1.50 -4.41 -8.07
N MET A 64 -1.00 -5.61 -8.32
CA MET A 64 -0.28 -5.93 -9.55
C MET A 64 -1.19 -5.91 -10.77
N LYS A 65 -2.36 -6.53 -10.66
CA LYS A 65 -3.34 -6.59 -11.75
C LYS A 65 -3.77 -5.20 -12.19
N LEU A 66 -3.98 -4.30 -11.24
CA LEU A 66 -4.43 -2.93 -11.52
C LEU A 66 -3.25 -1.99 -11.79
N ASN A 67 -2.04 -2.50 -11.80
CA ASN A 67 -0.84 -1.74 -12.14
C ASN A 67 -0.63 -0.53 -11.23
N LEU A 68 -0.81 -0.73 -9.92
CA LEU A 68 -0.57 0.31 -8.93
C LEU A 68 0.94 0.45 -8.67
N ASP A 69 1.33 1.48 -7.93
CA ASP A 69 2.74 1.69 -7.61
C ASP A 69 3.30 0.63 -6.69
N GLY A 70 2.43 0.01 -5.90
CA GLY A 70 2.85 -1.07 -5.03
C GLY A 70 1.74 -1.57 -4.13
N ALA A 71 2.14 -2.32 -3.11
CA ALA A 71 1.24 -2.89 -2.13
C ALA A 71 1.79 -2.67 -0.72
N TYR A 72 0.87 -2.61 0.24
CA TYR A 72 1.20 -2.47 1.64
C TYR A 72 0.81 -3.74 2.37
N ILE A 73 1.74 -4.33 3.12
CA ILE A 73 1.48 -5.53 3.92
C ILE A 73 1.30 -5.11 5.38
N PRO A 74 0.08 -5.21 5.93
CA PRO A 74 -0.15 -4.86 7.33
C PRO A 74 0.59 -5.79 8.27
N SER A 75 0.77 -5.34 9.51
CA SER A 75 1.54 -6.07 10.52
C SER A 75 1.00 -7.47 10.79
N PHE A 76 -0.32 -7.66 10.69
CA PHE A 76 -0.96 -8.95 10.97
C PHE A 76 -0.78 -9.98 9.85
N ASN A 77 -0.41 -9.57 8.63
CA ASN A 77 -0.24 -10.48 7.51
C ASN A 77 1.18 -11.06 7.52
N LYS A 78 1.29 -12.37 7.72
CA LYS A 78 2.57 -13.07 7.80
C LYS A 78 2.88 -13.90 6.55
N SER A 79 2.04 -13.84 5.52
CA SER A 79 2.17 -14.67 4.33
C SER A 79 3.41 -14.29 3.51
N THR A 80 4.07 -15.30 2.96
CA THR A 80 5.20 -15.11 2.03
C THR A 80 4.85 -15.57 0.61
N LYS A 81 3.57 -15.82 0.34
CA LYS A 81 3.12 -16.32 -0.97
C LYS A 81 3.50 -15.36 -2.10
N HIS A 82 3.51 -14.06 -1.83
CA HIS A 82 3.84 -13.05 -2.83
C HIS A 82 5.29 -13.14 -3.32
N LEU A 83 6.17 -13.82 -2.60
CA LEU A 83 7.56 -13.98 -3.03
C LEU A 83 7.68 -14.82 -4.31
N ALA A 84 6.65 -15.61 -4.64
CA ALA A 84 6.63 -16.39 -5.86
C ALA A 84 6.13 -15.62 -7.08
N TYR A 85 5.62 -14.39 -6.90
CA TYR A 85 5.09 -13.59 -7.99
C TYR A 85 6.22 -12.92 -8.77
N THR A 86 5.98 -12.69 -10.07
CA THR A 86 6.89 -11.93 -10.90
C THR A 86 6.45 -10.48 -10.94
N TYR A 87 7.30 -9.59 -10.46
CA TYR A 87 6.97 -8.17 -10.34
C TYR A 87 7.59 -7.36 -11.46
N ARG A 88 6.88 -6.30 -11.87
CA ARG A 88 7.53 -5.29 -12.70
C ARG A 88 8.55 -4.53 -11.85
N LYS A 89 9.56 -3.97 -12.51
CA LYS A 89 10.75 -3.42 -11.87
C LYS A 89 10.47 -2.37 -10.79
N LYS A 90 9.45 -1.52 -11.00
CA LYS A 90 9.18 -0.39 -10.11
C LYS A 90 8.10 -0.69 -9.06
N PHE A 91 7.58 -1.91 -9.02
CA PHE A 91 6.55 -2.26 -8.04
C PHE A 91 7.17 -2.37 -6.66
N GLU A 92 6.65 -1.59 -5.72
CA GLU A 92 7.20 -1.52 -4.37
C GLU A 92 6.30 -2.22 -3.36
N ILE A 93 6.89 -2.98 -2.45
CA ILE A 93 6.16 -3.61 -1.36
C ILE A 93 6.64 -2.99 -0.06
N ILE A 94 5.71 -2.40 0.69
CA ILE A 94 5.97 -1.77 1.97
C ILE A 94 5.15 -2.47 3.04
N GLY A 95 5.45 -2.24 4.30
CA GLY A 95 4.74 -2.89 5.37
C GLY A 95 4.86 -2.16 6.69
N SER A 96 4.15 -2.65 7.70
CA SER A 96 4.23 -2.10 9.05
C SER A 96 4.50 -3.19 10.09
N ALA A 97 5.03 -2.78 11.22
CA ALA A 97 5.33 -3.65 12.34
C ALA A 97 5.22 -2.87 13.64
N HIS A 98 4.81 -3.55 14.72
CA HIS A 98 4.66 -2.95 16.04
C HIS A 98 5.79 -3.35 16.99
N ASN A 99 6.55 -4.40 16.65
CA ASN A 99 7.58 -4.94 17.52
C ASN A 99 8.66 -5.64 16.69
N LEU A 100 9.72 -6.07 17.36
CA LEU A 100 10.86 -6.70 16.71
C LEU A 100 10.49 -8.00 15.97
N LYS A 101 9.60 -8.79 16.55
CA LYS A 101 9.14 -10.03 15.94
C LYS A 101 8.46 -9.75 14.59
N GLU A 102 7.61 -8.73 14.54
CA GLU A 102 6.92 -8.35 13.31
C GLU A 102 7.87 -7.72 12.30
N ILE A 103 8.90 -7.00 12.76
CA ILE A 103 9.94 -6.49 11.87
C ILE A 103 10.63 -7.64 11.15
N ARG A 104 10.98 -8.71 11.87
CA ARG A 104 11.62 -9.88 11.29
C ARG A 104 10.72 -10.57 10.26
N ILE A 105 9.41 -10.62 10.53
CA ILE A 105 8.46 -11.16 9.56
C ILE A 105 8.44 -10.31 8.30
N LYS A 106 8.42 -8.99 8.43
CA LYS A 106 8.44 -8.08 7.29
C LYS A 106 9.72 -8.20 6.48
N GLU A 107 10.85 -8.43 7.14
CA GLU A 107 12.11 -8.69 6.45
C GLU A 107 12.05 -9.97 5.62
N LYS A 108 11.43 -11.03 6.16
CA LYS A 108 11.21 -12.27 5.41
C LYS A 108 10.29 -12.07 4.22
N GLN A 109 9.33 -11.15 4.35
CA GLN A 109 8.43 -10.78 3.26
C GLN A 109 9.09 -9.87 2.22
N LYS A 110 10.32 -9.45 2.47
CA LYS A 110 11.15 -8.63 1.57
C LYS A 110 10.50 -7.31 1.20
N VAL A 111 9.88 -6.66 2.18
CA VAL A 111 9.38 -5.30 2.00
C VAL A 111 10.57 -4.34 1.88
N ILE A 112 10.41 -3.28 1.08
CA ILE A 112 11.47 -2.29 0.89
C ILE A 112 11.49 -1.22 1.99
N GLY A 113 10.40 -1.11 2.73
CA GLY A 113 10.32 -0.16 3.84
C GLY A 113 9.35 -0.65 4.87
N ILE A 114 9.66 -0.45 6.14
CA ILE A 114 8.83 -0.88 7.26
C ILE A 114 8.48 0.34 8.10
N PHE A 115 7.17 0.55 8.34
CA PHE A 115 6.72 1.56 9.29
C PHE A 115 6.69 0.96 10.67
N LEU A 116 7.26 1.66 11.64
CA LEU A 116 7.07 1.30 13.04
C LEU A 116 5.82 2.05 13.50
N SER A 117 4.76 1.31 13.79
CA SER A 117 3.56 1.93 14.30
C SER A 117 3.46 1.70 15.80
N SER A 118 3.19 2.77 16.53
CA SER A 118 2.91 2.69 17.95
C SER A 118 1.46 2.27 18.16
N LEU A 119 1.25 1.57 19.24
CA LEU A 119 -0.09 1.15 19.64
C LEU A 119 -0.91 2.33 20.15
#